data_586bc4b028ef30b163d9dde63e569914
#
_entry.id   586bc4b028ef30b163d9dde63e569914
#
_cell.length_a   1.000
_cell.length_b   1.000
_cell.length_c   1.000
_cell.angle_alpha   90.00
_cell.angle_beta   90.00
_cell.angle_gamma   90.00
#
_symmetry.space_group_name_H-M   'P 1'
#
loop_
_entity.id
_entity.type
_entity.pdbx_description
1 polymer ?
#
loop_
_entity_poly.entity_id
_entity_poly.type
_entity_poly.pdbx_seq_one_letter_code
_entity_poly.pdbx_strand_id
1 'polypeptide(L)'
;MASELSTSRGQRMVIWIIAIVMMVGTLGSFFLFMLPAASTPVKTQAELDYAKQLEEYKKQQAEADRICPSTSVKPIAKVDPVPVPPELTATEQIAEVRTEDIVVGDGAEVKAGDCVELFYHGVLASDAKAFQGGDNYATGEAYRSLTSGFVQGFSKGLVGMKVGGERKVFIPAAEGYGERSQGEIPANADLVFAIKVTGIYIPE
;
A
#
# COMPACT_ATOMS: atom_id res chain seq x y z
N MET A 1 -23.81 21.92 24.37
CA MET A 1 -23.15 20.58 24.39
C MET A 1 -22.06 20.61 23.33
N ALA A 2 -20.82 20.77 23.77
CA ALA A 2 -19.66 20.78 22.86
C ALA A 2 -19.19 19.32 22.72
N SER A 3 -19.23 18.79 21.51
CA SER A 3 -18.71 17.48 21.19
C SER A 3 -17.17 17.54 21.17
N GLU A 4 -16.52 16.93 22.14
CA GLU A 4 -15.07 16.73 22.12
C GLU A 4 -14.70 15.78 20.99
N LEU A 5 -14.07 16.31 19.95
CA LEU A 5 -13.45 15.53 18.88
C LEU A 5 -12.21 14.82 19.43
N SER A 6 -12.33 13.53 19.69
CA SER A 6 -11.22 12.66 20.09
C SER A 6 -10.24 12.52 18.91
N THR A 7 -9.18 13.29 18.94
CA THR A 7 -8.09 13.17 17.95
C THR A 7 -7.17 12.00 18.27
N SER A 8 -6.88 11.15 17.28
CA SER A 8 -5.98 10.00 17.44
C SER A 8 -4.54 10.43 17.81
N ARG A 9 -3.76 9.52 18.43
CA ARG A 9 -2.35 9.81 18.81
C ARG A 9 -1.50 10.31 17.64
N GLY A 10 -1.74 9.79 16.43
CA GLY A 10 -1.06 10.23 15.21
C GLY A 10 -1.44 11.66 14.80
N GLN A 11 -2.72 12.00 14.87
CA GLN A 11 -3.19 13.37 14.59
C GLN A 11 -2.65 14.37 15.61
N ARG A 12 -2.56 14.00 16.88
CA ARG A 12 -1.94 14.85 17.91
C ARG A 12 -0.47 15.10 17.64
N MET A 13 0.28 14.09 17.17
CA MET A 13 1.69 14.23 16.83
C MET A 13 1.88 15.17 15.64
N VAL A 14 1.05 15.06 14.60
CA VAL A 14 1.07 15.97 13.44
C VAL A 14 0.72 17.41 13.84
N ILE A 15 -0.29 17.60 14.69
CA ILE A 15 -0.68 18.93 15.20
C ILE A 15 0.47 19.54 16.02
N TRP A 16 1.16 18.76 16.87
CA TRP A 16 2.32 19.23 17.64
C TRP A 16 3.50 19.59 16.75
N ILE A 17 3.76 18.82 15.69
CA ILE A 17 4.82 19.12 14.71
C ILE A 17 4.51 20.43 13.98
N ILE A 18 3.26 20.62 13.53
CA ILE A 18 2.82 21.87 12.86
C ILE A 18 2.90 23.04 13.84
N ALA A 19 2.49 22.86 15.11
CA ALA A 19 2.57 23.92 16.12
C ALA A 19 4.02 24.31 16.44
N ILE A 20 4.94 23.35 16.51
CA ILE A 20 6.37 23.61 16.71
C ILE A 20 6.96 24.34 15.50
N VAL A 21 6.62 23.92 14.28
CA VAL A 21 7.09 24.57 13.05
C VAL A 21 6.56 26.01 12.95
N MET A 22 5.30 26.26 13.34
CA MET A 22 4.76 27.61 13.39
C MET A 22 5.39 28.48 14.50
N MET A 23 5.67 27.89 15.67
CA MET A 23 6.30 28.59 16.78
C MET A 23 7.75 28.98 16.47
N VAL A 24 8.49 28.10 15.80
CA VAL A 24 9.85 28.40 15.35
C VAL A 24 9.84 29.44 14.23
N GLY A 25 8.85 29.40 13.34
CA GLY A 25 8.67 30.38 12.27
C GLY A 25 8.35 31.79 12.77
N THR A 26 7.53 31.92 13.81
CA THR A 26 7.16 33.24 14.38
C THR A 26 8.24 33.85 15.27
N LEU A 27 9.02 33.04 15.99
CA LEU A 27 10.16 33.51 16.78
C LEU A 27 11.34 33.91 15.88
N GLY A 28 11.54 33.20 14.75
CA GLY A 28 12.57 33.53 13.76
C GLY A 28 12.32 34.86 13.05
N SER A 29 11.07 35.24 12.80
CA SER A 29 10.73 36.52 12.13
C SER A 29 11.02 37.76 12.99
N PHE A 30 11.00 37.64 14.33
CA PHE A 30 11.28 38.78 15.20
C PHE A 30 12.79 39.08 15.34
N PHE A 31 13.63 38.05 15.13
CA PHE A 31 15.09 38.22 15.22
C PHE A 31 15.73 38.72 13.91
N LEU A 32 15.01 38.60 12.77
CA LEU A 32 15.53 38.97 11.45
C LEU A 32 15.55 40.46 11.20
N PHE A 33 14.91 41.29 12.06
CA PHE A 33 14.81 42.73 11.87
C PHE A 33 15.95 43.51 12.50
N MET A 34 16.88 42.83 13.20
CA MET A 34 18.00 43.49 13.91
C MET A 34 19.41 43.09 13.47
N LEU A 35 19.57 42.37 12.35
CA LEU A 35 20.91 42.02 11.84
C LEU A 35 21.16 42.75 10.51
N PRO A 36 22.33 43.39 10.35
CA PRO A 36 22.69 44.02 9.09
C PRO A 36 22.82 42.99 7.98
N ALA A 37 22.26 43.35 6.82
CA ALA A 37 22.29 42.51 5.61
C ALA A 37 23.75 42.21 5.19
N ALA A 38 24.19 41.00 5.40
CA ALA A 38 25.19 40.25 4.62
C ALA A 38 25.68 39.01 5.35
N SER A 39 24.84 37.97 5.41
CA SER A 39 25.35 36.61 5.53
C SER A 39 24.36 35.69 4.84
N THR A 40 24.78 35.07 3.76
CA THR A 40 24.12 33.90 3.20
C THR A 40 23.91 32.91 4.36
N PRO A 41 22.67 32.43 4.60
CA PRO A 41 22.43 31.50 5.69
C PRO A 41 23.30 30.26 5.44
N VAL A 42 24.31 30.08 6.26
CA VAL A 42 25.10 28.83 6.27
C VAL A 42 24.15 27.75 6.74
N LYS A 43 23.71 26.90 5.81
CA LYS A 43 22.89 25.75 6.14
C LYS A 43 23.61 24.90 7.18
N THR A 44 22.92 24.53 8.23
CA THR A 44 23.48 23.66 9.24
C THR A 44 23.74 22.27 8.63
N GLN A 45 24.70 21.52 9.22
CA GLN A 45 25.00 20.16 8.74
C GLN A 45 23.72 19.28 8.73
N ALA A 46 22.86 19.44 9.74
CA ALA A 46 21.58 18.74 9.82
C ALA A 46 20.63 19.08 8.65
N GLU A 47 20.59 20.34 8.22
CA GLU A 47 19.79 20.75 7.04
C GLU A 47 20.35 20.20 5.73
N LEU A 48 21.66 20.09 5.63
CA LEU A 48 22.31 19.48 4.46
C LEU A 48 22.06 17.97 4.41
N ASP A 49 22.14 17.29 5.55
CA ASP A 49 21.88 15.84 5.64
C ASP A 49 20.42 15.53 5.37
N TYR A 50 19.47 16.33 5.89
CA TYR A 50 18.07 16.22 5.60
C TYR A 50 17.77 16.47 4.11
N ALA A 51 18.39 17.49 3.50
CA ALA A 51 18.22 17.76 2.08
C ALA A 51 18.72 16.59 1.21
N LYS A 52 19.84 15.96 1.58
CA LYS A 52 20.34 14.76 0.88
C LYS A 52 19.38 13.59 1.01
N GLN A 53 18.89 13.31 2.21
CA GLN A 53 17.90 12.24 2.43
C GLN A 53 16.63 12.48 1.62
N LEU A 54 16.16 13.72 1.55
CA LEU A 54 14.98 14.08 0.77
C LEU A 54 15.22 13.88 -0.74
N GLU A 55 16.40 14.22 -1.25
CA GLU A 55 16.77 13.99 -2.65
C GLU A 55 16.89 12.50 -2.97
N GLU A 56 17.48 11.72 -2.08
CA GLU A 56 17.55 10.26 -2.23
C GLU A 56 16.16 9.64 -2.21
N TYR A 57 15.29 10.06 -1.28
CA TYR A 57 13.90 9.62 -1.23
C TYR A 57 13.13 9.94 -2.51
N LYS A 58 13.25 11.18 -3.01
CA LYS A 58 12.62 11.58 -4.29
C LYS A 58 13.14 10.76 -5.47
N LYS A 59 14.44 10.48 -5.49
CA LYS A 59 15.04 9.66 -6.54
C LYS A 59 14.53 8.22 -6.49
N GLN A 60 14.44 7.63 -5.30
CA GLN A 60 13.87 6.29 -5.11
C GLN A 60 12.39 6.25 -5.52
N GLN A 61 11.61 7.28 -5.14
CA GLN A 61 10.21 7.38 -5.51
C GLN A 61 10.03 7.54 -7.03
N ALA A 62 10.84 8.39 -7.67
CA ALA A 62 10.80 8.56 -9.12
C ALA A 62 11.19 7.27 -9.88
N GLU A 63 12.13 6.48 -9.35
CA GLU A 63 12.47 5.18 -9.93
C GLU A 63 11.37 4.16 -9.71
N ALA A 64 10.75 4.13 -8.53
CA ALA A 64 9.59 3.29 -8.25
C ALA A 64 8.40 3.63 -9.17
N ASP A 65 8.10 4.92 -9.35
CA ASP A 65 7.05 5.39 -10.26
C ASP A 65 7.35 5.08 -11.73
N ARG A 66 8.62 4.97 -12.11
CA ARG A 66 9.02 4.56 -13.46
C ARG A 66 8.75 3.09 -13.70
N ILE A 67 9.01 2.24 -12.69
CA ILE A 67 8.81 0.79 -12.78
C ILE A 67 7.33 0.44 -12.61
N CYS A 68 6.65 1.08 -11.65
CA CYS A 68 5.26 0.80 -11.31
C CYS A 68 4.51 2.09 -10.97
N PRO A 69 4.11 2.89 -11.97
CA PRO A 69 3.45 4.16 -11.73
C PRO A 69 2.10 3.96 -11.04
N SER A 70 1.80 4.84 -10.07
CA SER A 70 0.50 4.84 -9.43
C SER A 70 -0.62 5.05 -10.47
N THR A 71 -1.83 4.60 -10.16
CA THR A 71 -3.00 4.77 -11.05
C THR A 71 -3.38 6.23 -11.28
N SER A 72 -2.97 7.14 -10.39
CA SER A 72 -3.12 8.58 -10.57
C SER A 72 -2.18 9.16 -11.64
N VAL A 73 -1.01 8.54 -11.85
CA VAL A 73 -0.04 8.96 -12.88
C VAL A 73 -0.35 8.32 -14.22
N LYS A 74 -0.64 7.02 -14.24
CA LYS A 74 -1.05 6.29 -15.44
C LYS A 74 -2.32 5.48 -15.12
N PRO A 75 -3.52 6.01 -15.43
CA PRO A 75 -4.78 5.31 -15.14
C PRO A 75 -4.83 3.94 -15.82
N ILE A 76 -5.45 2.99 -15.14
CA ILE A 76 -5.78 1.69 -15.71
C ILE A 76 -7.14 1.82 -16.41
N ALA A 77 -7.28 1.20 -17.58
CA ALA A 77 -8.58 1.13 -18.24
C ALA A 77 -9.58 0.36 -17.34
N LYS A 78 -10.80 0.91 -17.21
CA LYS A 78 -11.87 0.20 -16.52
C LYS A 78 -12.19 -1.09 -17.25
N VAL A 79 -12.34 -2.16 -16.49
CA VAL A 79 -12.76 -3.45 -17.01
C VAL A 79 -14.29 -3.48 -17.08
N ASP A 80 -14.85 -3.72 -18.24
CA ASP A 80 -16.29 -3.84 -18.44
C ASP A 80 -16.59 -5.13 -19.24
N PRO A 81 -17.42 -6.05 -18.72
CA PRO A 81 -18.04 -6.00 -17.41
C PRO A 81 -17.05 -6.15 -16.26
N VAL A 82 -17.36 -5.51 -15.12
CA VAL A 82 -16.59 -5.68 -13.90
C VAL A 82 -16.60 -7.16 -13.50
N PRO A 83 -15.46 -7.79 -13.27
CA PRO A 83 -15.44 -9.19 -12.85
C PRO A 83 -16.13 -9.36 -11.49
N VAL A 84 -16.78 -10.48 -11.29
CA VAL A 84 -17.43 -10.83 -10.01
C VAL A 84 -16.43 -11.66 -9.20
N PRO A 85 -16.18 -11.32 -7.92
CA PRO A 85 -15.28 -12.11 -7.10
C PRO A 85 -15.85 -13.51 -6.86
N PRO A 86 -15.03 -14.56 -6.86
CA PRO A 86 -15.48 -15.89 -6.48
C PRO A 86 -15.86 -15.92 -5.00
N GLU A 87 -16.81 -16.77 -4.65
CA GLU A 87 -17.21 -16.97 -3.27
C GLU A 87 -16.03 -17.56 -2.45
N LEU A 88 -15.76 -16.93 -1.32
CA LEU A 88 -14.78 -17.40 -0.35
C LEU A 88 -15.51 -17.90 0.89
N THR A 89 -15.15 -19.11 1.36
CA THR A 89 -15.77 -19.74 2.52
C THR A 89 -14.78 -19.80 3.68
N ALA A 90 -15.31 -19.86 4.90
CA ALA A 90 -14.49 -20.08 6.08
C ALA A 90 -13.68 -21.36 5.94
N THR A 91 -12.47 -21.36 6.44
CA THR A 91 -11.56 -22.49 6.41
C THR A 91 -10.92 -22.70 7.79
N GLU A 92 -10.37 -23.89 8.00
CA GLU A 92 -9.59 -24.19 9.18
C GLU A 92 -8.27 -23.38 9.19
N GLN A 93 -7.55 -23.46 10.30
CA GLN A 93 -6.26 -22.82 10.46
C GLN A 93 -5.31 -23.12 9.31
N ILE A 94 -4.67 -22.09 8.77
CA ILE A 94 -3.76 -22.19 7.63
C ILE A 94 -2.34 -22.32 8.18
N ALA A 95 -1.70 -23.46 7.93
CA ALA A 95 -0.34 -23.72 8.40
C ALA A 95 0.74 -23.11 7.50
N GLU A 96 0.49 -23.06 6.19
CA GLU A 96 1.41 -22.55 5.18
C GLU A 96 0.67 -21.88 4.03
N VAL A 97 1.36 -21.05 3.25
CA VAL A 97 0.76 -20.46 2.05
C VAL A 97 0.45 -21.58 1.04
N ARG A 98 -0.82 -21.68 0.68
CA ARG A 98 -1.27 -22.57 -0.39
C ARG A 98 -2.11 -21.83 -1.40
N THR A 99 -2.16 -22.31 -2.61
CA THR A 99 -2.88 -21.70 -3.72
C THR A 99 -3.77 -22.71 -4.43
N GLU A 100 -4.90 -22.24 -4.93
CA GLU A 100 -5.85 -23.01 -5.75
C GLU A 100 -6.21 -22.18 -6.97
N ASP A 101 -5.81 -22.65 -8.17
CA ASP A 101 -6.17 -21.98 -9.41
C ASP A 101 -7.64 -22.22 -9.74
N ILE A 102 -8.40 -21.13 -9.90
CA ILE A 102 -9.79 -21.16 -10.38
C ILE A 102 -9.78 -21.11 -11.90
N VAL A 103 -8.98 -20.20 -12.45
CA VAL A 103 -8.74 -20.04 -13.88
C VAL A 103 -7.26 -19.92 -14.12
N VAL A 104 -6.72 -20.73 -15.00
CA VAL A 104 -5.35 -20.56 -15.48
C VAL A 104 -5.37 -19.61 -16.66
N GLY A 105 -4.71 -18.43 -16.50
CA GLY A 105 -4.59 -17.46 -17.57
C GLY A 105 -3.71 -17.97 -18.71
N ASP A 106 -3.82 -17.33 -19.85
CA ASP A 106 -3.06 -17.62 -21.08
C ASP A 106 -2.03 -16.52 -21.43
N GLY A 107 -2.04 -15.41 -20.66
CA GLY A 107 -1.11 -14.30 -20.86
C GLY A 107 0.27 -14.50 -20.23
N ALA A 108 1.01 -13.41 -20.10
CA ALA A 108 2.36 -13.40 -19.52
C ALA A 108 2.34 -13.88 -18.06
N GLU A 109 3.39 -14.59 -17.65
CA GLU A 109 3.56 -15.10 -16.30
C GLU A 109 4.12 -14.02 -15.38
N VAL A 110 3.53 -13.88 -14.20
CA VAL A 110 3.94 -12.95 -13.13
C VAL A 110 5.21 -13.45 -12.46
N LYS A 111 6.21 -12.59 -12.39
CA LYS A 111 7.49 -12.83 -11.71
C LYS A 111 7.63 -11.94 -10.48
N ALA A 112 8.53 -12.33 -9.60
CA ALA A 112 8.90 -11.49 -8.47
C ALA A 112 9.50 -10.15 -8.97
N GLY A 113 9.00 -9.04 -8.44
CA GLY A 113 9.41 -7.69 -8.85
C GLY A 113 8.56 -7.07 -9.95
N ASP A 114 7.68 -7.83 -10.61
CA ASP A 114 6.79 -7.28 -11.62
C ASP A 114 5.79 -6.29 -11.03
N CYS A 115 5.43 -5.30 -11.84
CA CYS A 115 4.33 -4.40 -11.57
C CYS A 115 3.04 -4.98 -12.14
N VAL A 116 2.15 -5.44 -11.28
CA VAL A 116 0.93 -6.15 -11.67
C VAL A 116 -0.31 -5.29 -11.55
N GLU A 117 -1.28 -5.53 -12.40
CA GLU A 117 -2.63 -5.00 -12.34
C GLU A 117 -3.59 -6.13 -12.00
N LEU A 118 -4.37 -5.96 -10.94
CA LEU A 118 -5.19 -7.04 -10.42
C LEU A 118 -6.47 -6.57 -9.73
N PHE A 119 -7.45 -7.45 -9.70
CA PHE A 119 -8.55 -7.41 -8.76
C PHE A 119 -8.27 -8.39 -7.62
N TYR A 120 -8.75 -8.05 -6.44
CA TYR A 120 -8.66 -8.93 -5.27
C TYR A 120 -9.88 -8.77 -4.37
N HIS A 121 -10.24 -9.88 -3.73
CA HIS A 121 -11.23 -9.93 -2.68
C HIS A 121 -10.67 -10.76 -1.53
N GLY A 122 -10.63 -10.20 -0.34
CA GLY A 122 -10.03 -10.82 0.84
C GLY A 122 -11.01 -10.95 1.98
N VAL A 123 -10.93 -12.07 2.68
CA VAL A 123 -11.74 -12.38 3.86
C VAL A 123 -10.86 -12.93 4.98
N LEU A 124 -11.35 -12.85 6.21
CA LEU A 124 -10.81 -13.59 7.34
C LEU A 124 -11.08 -15.08 7.13
N ALA A 125 -10.07 -15.94 7.33
CA ALA A 125 -10.23 -17.38 7.15
C ALA A 125 -11.24 -17.99 8.12
N SER A 126 -11.34 -17.43 9.34
CA SER A 126 -12.17 -17.99 10.44
C SER A 126 -13.66 -17.97 10.19
N ASP A 127 -14.18 -16.96 9.50
CA ASP A 127 -15.61 -16.73 9.34
C ASP A 127 -16.01 -16.22 7.95
N ALA A 128 -15.06 -16.17 7.01
CA ALA A 128 -15.22 -15.62 5.66
C ALA A 128 -15.73 -14.15 5.64
N LYS A 129 -15.53 -13.40 6.72
CA LYS A 129 -15.92 -12.00 6.78
C LYS A 129 -14.95 -11.14 5.98
N ALA A 130 -15.49 -10.37 5.02
CA ALA A 130 -14.73 -9.35 4.31
C ALA A 130 -14.30 -8.22 5.25
N PHE A 131 -13.13 -7.65 5.02
CA PHE A 131 -12.58 -6.52 5.79
C PHE A 131 -12.36 -5.31 4.91
N GLN A 132 -12.39 -4.13 5.51
CA GLN A 132 -12.18 -2.87 4.80
C GLN A 132 -10.82 -2.83 4.10
N GLY A 133 -10.82 -2.47 2.81
CA GLY A 133 -9.61 -2.43 1.97
C GLY A 133 -9.17 -3.81 1.45
N GLY A 134 -9.92 -4.87 1.74
CA GLY A 134 -9.68 -6.21 1.21
C GLY A 134 -10.32 -6.47 -0.16
N ASP A 135 -11.02 -5.50 -0.75
CA ASP A 135 -11.76 -5.69 -2.00
C ASP A 135 -11.68 -4.45 -2.90
N ASN A 136 -11.41 -4.68 -4.18
CA ASN A 136 -11.48 -3.64 -5.20
C ASN A 136 -12.40 -4.00 -6.39
N TYR A 137 -13.06 -5.15 -6.37
CA TYR A 137 -14.01 -5.52 -7.42
C TYR A 137 -15.18 -4.53 -7.53
N ALA A 138 -15.67 -4.04 -6.38
CA ALA A 138 -16.79 -3.10 -6.35
C ALA A 138 -16.51 -1.76 -7.07
N THR A 139 -15.26 -1.36 -7.20
CA THR A 139 -14.87 -0.12 -7.87
C THR A 139 -14.80 -0.27 -9.39
N GLY A 140 -14.64 -1.49 -9.89
CA GLY A 140 -14.36 -1.77 -11.30
C GLY A 140 -12.98 -1.30 -11.76
N GLU A 141 -12.13 -0.90 -10.81
CA GLU A 141 -10.77 -0.42 -11.07
C GLU A 141 -9.75 -1.43 -10.54
N ALA A 142 -8.91 -1.95 -11.44
CA ALA A 142 -7.82 -2.81 -11.01
C ALA A 142 -6.81 -2.02 -10.15
N TYR A 143 -6.22 -2.70 -9.19
CA TYR A 143 -5.14 -2.16 -8.37
C TYR A 143 -3.80 -2.47 -9.02
N ARG A 144 -2.91 -1.47 -9.08
CA ARG A 144 -1.57 -1.63 -9.61
C ARG A 144 -0.56 -1.52 -8.50
N SER A 145 0.33 -2.49 -8.41
CA SER A 145 1.44 -2.49 -7.45
C SER A 145 2.56 -3.43 -7.89
N LEU A 146 3.74 -3.21 -7.36
CA LEU A 146 4.81 -4.23 -7.42
C LEU A 146 4.36 -5.47 -6.65
N THR A 147 4.77 -6.65 -7.12
CA THR A 147 4.51 -7.91 -6.39
C THR A 147 5.06 -7.89 -4.97
N SER A 148 6.13 -7.13 -4.71
CA SER A 148 6.71 -6.90 -3.38
C SER A 148 5.95 -5.91 -2.50
N GLY A 149 4.93 -5.22 -3.04
CA GLY A 149 4.12 -4.24 -2.30
C GLY A 149 3.01 -4.85 -1.43
N PHE A 150 2.84 -6.16 -1.49
CA PHE A 150 1.83 -6.89 -0.72
C PHE A 150 2.46 -7.62 0.48
N VAL A 151 1.62 -8.13 1.39
CA VAL A 151 2.08 -9.07 2.44
C VAL A 151 2.71 -10.31 1.82
N GLN A 152 3.64 -10.94 2.52
CA GLN A 152 4.51 -11.99 1.97
C GLN A 152 3.72 -13.14 1.35
N GLY A 153 2.67 -13.62 2.02
CA GLY A 153 1.85 -14.71 1.51
C GLY A 153 1.10 -14.36 0.23
N PHE A 154 0.61 -13.11 0.11
CA PHE A 154 -0.03 -12.62 -1.11
C PHE A 154 0.97 -12.56 -2.28
N SER A 155 2.17 -12.01 -2.02
CA SER A 155 3.26 -11.93 -3.01
C SER A 155 3.66 -13.32 -3.52
N LYS A 156 3.79 -14.31 -2.62
CA LYS A 156 4.05 -15.71 -3.00
C LYS A 156 2.91 -16.29 -3.86
N GLY A 157 1.67 -15.95 -3.53
CA GLY A 157 0.50 -16.41 -4.28
C GLY A 157 0.41 -15.83 -5.69
N LEU A 158 0.93 -14.62 -5.91
CA LEU A 158 0.95 -13.96 -7.22
C LEU A 158 1.96 -14.56 -8.19
N VAL A 159 3.14 -14.92 -7.69
CA VAL A 159 4.22 -15.44 -8.54
C VAL A 159 3.78 -16.76 -9.21
N GLY A 160 4.03 -16.86 -10.52
CA GLY A 160 3.60 -17.97 -11.34
C GLY A 160 2.15 -17.91 -11.83
N MET A 161 1.35 -16.91 -11.42
CA MET A 161 0.08 -16.63 -12.09
C MET A 161 0.31 -16.11 -13.50
N LYS A 162 -0.64 -16.34 -14.38
CA LYS A 162 -0.63 -15.73 -15.71
C LYS A 162 -1.71 -14.66 -15.83
N VAL A 163 -1.46 -13.65 -16.64
CA VAL A 163 -2.48 -12.64 -16.97
C VAL A 163 -3.74 -13.31 -17.50
N GLY A 164 -4.90 -12.87 -17.03
CA GLY A 164 -6.21 -13.50 -17.26
C GLY A 164 -6.55 -14.59 -16.25
N GLY A 165 -5.58 -15.03 -15.43
CA GLY A 165 -5.78 -16.05 -14.41
C GLY A 165 -6.47 -15.55 -13.15
N GLU A 166 -7.11 -16.49 -12.45
CA GLU A 166 -7.77 -16.24 -11.17
C GLU A 166 -7.40 -17.37 -10.19
N ARG A 167 -7.03 -17.00 -8.96
CA ARG A 167 -6.46 -17.88 -7.95
C ARG A 167 -6.95 -17.55 -6.56
N LYS A 168 -7.26 -18.57 -5.77
CA LYS A 168 -7.40 -18.44 -4.32
C LYS A 168 -6.04 -18.59 -3.66
N VAL A 169 -5.73 -17.72 -2.70
CA VAL A 169 -4.49 -17.75 -1.93
C VAL A 169 -4.85 -17.78 -0.45
N PHE A 170 -4.36 -18.79 0.24
CA PHE A 170 -4.55 -19.02 1.66
C PHE A 170 -3.27 -18.60 2.38
N ILE A 171 -3.38 -17.66 3.30
CA ILE A 171 -2.25 -16.97 3.91
C ILE A 171 -2.30 -17.15 5.43
N PRO A 172 -1.33 -17.85 6.04
CA PRO A 172 -1.24 -17.91 7.49
C PRO A 172 -0.88 -16.55 8.05
N ALA A 173 -1.28 -16.25 9.28
CA ALA A 173 -1.06 -14.98 9.95
C ALA A 173 0.41 -14.53 9.88
N ALA A 174 1.37 -15.45 10.05
CA ALA A 174 2.80 -15.16 10.02
C ALA A 174 3.30 -14.57 8.69
N GLU A 175 2.61 -14.87 7.59
CA GLU A 175 2.91 -14.34 6.25
C GLU A 175 1.90 -13.27 5.80
N GLY A 176 0.95 -12.92 6.67
CA GLY A 176 0.03 -11.81 6.57
C GLY A 176 0.45 -10.63 7.43
N TYR A 177 -0.39 -10.26 8.39
CA TYR A 177 -0.13 -9.14 9.31
C TYR A 177 0.48 -9.56 10.65
N GLY A 178 0.60 -10.87 10.91
CA GLY A 178 1.21 -11.44 12.11
C GLY A 178 0.49 -11.03 13.39
N GLU A 179 1.27 -10.71 14.42
CA GLU A 179 0.76 -10.29 15.74
C GLU A 179 0.16 -8.87 15.75
N ARG A 180 0.13 -8.18 14.62
CA ARG A 180 -0.40 -6.82 14.51
C ARG A 180 -1.82 -6.85 13.98
N SER A 181 -2.73 -6.17 14.65
CA SER A 181 -4.05 -5.89 14.10
C SER A 181 -3.93 -4.80 13.02
N GLN A 182 -4.66 -4.96 11.92
CA GLN A 182 -4.69 -4.00 10.81
C GLN A 182 -6.14 -3.66 10.45
N GLY A 183 -6.63 -2.52 10.93
CA GLY A 183 -8.02 -2.14 10.74
C GLY A 183 -8.98 -3.17 11.34
N GLU A 184 -9.79 -3.81 10.51
CA GLU A 184 -10.73 -4.87 10.90
C GLU A 184 -10.10 -6.26 10.97
N ILE A 185 -8.82 -6.40 10.58
CA ILE A 185 -8.08 -7.66 10.64
C ILE A 185 -7.51 -7.82 12.06
N PRO A 186 -7.93 -8.84 12.83
CA PRO A 186 -7.37 -9.10 14.15
C PRO A 186 -5.89 -9.53 14.08
N ALA A 187 -5.19 -9.40 15.21
CA ALA A 187 -3.87 -10.01 15.37
C ALA A 187 -3.97 -11.55 15.18
N ASN A 188 -2.96 -12.11 14.56
CA ASN A 188 -2.87 -13.55 14.26
C ASN A 188 -4.02 -14.10 13.39
N ALA A 189 -4.63 -13.26 12.56
CA ALA A 189 -5.67 -13.70 11.64
C ALA A 189 -5.06 -14.31 10.37
N ASP A 190 -5.51 -15.52 10.04
CA ASP A 190 -5.29 -16.11 8.74
C ASP A 190 -6.22 -15.47 7.71
N LEU A 191 -5.76 -15.34 6.48
CA LEU A 191 -6.47 -14.65 5.41
C LEU A 191 -6.68 -15.54 4.19
N VAL A 192 -7.79 -15.34 3.50
CA VAL A 192 -8.03 -15.95 2.19
C VAL A 192 -8.30 -14.84 1.18
N PHE A 193 -7.59 -14.87 0.07
CA PHE A 193 -7.80 -13.94 -1.03
C PHE A 193 -8.18 -14.68 -2.31
N ALA A 194 -9.12 -14.12 -3.07
CA ALA A 194 -9.27 -14.39 -4.49
C ALA A 194 -8.57 -13.27 -5.25
N ILE A 195 -7.71 -13.62 -6.19
CA ILE A 195 -6.90 -12.69 -6.97
C ILE A 195 -7.12 -12.96 -8.45
N LYS A 196 -7.41 -11.92 -9.22
CA LYS A 196 -7.50 -11.97 -10.68
C LYS A 196 -6.48 -11.02 -11.28
N VAL A 197 -5.47 -11.55 -11.97
CA VAL A 197 -4.46 -10.74 -12.67
C VAL A 197 -5.01 -10.31 -14.01
N THR A 198 -5.07 -8.99 -14.24
CA THR A 198 -5.57 -8.40 -15.48
C THR A 198 -4.45 -7.89 -16.39
N GLY A 199 -3.27 -7.62 -15.83
CA GLY A 199 -2.13 -7.14 -16.60
C GLY A 199 -0.83 -7.16 -15.82
N ILE A 200 0.27 -7.03 -16.58
CA ILE A 200 1.60 -6.71 -16.07
C ILE A 200 1.99 -5.42 -16.77
N TYR A 201 2.29 -4.39 -15.98
CA TYR A 201 2.78 -3.13 -16.52
C TYR A 201 4.24 -3.30 -16.93
N ILE A 202 4.55 -3.01 -18.18
CA ILE A 202 5.91 -2.98 -18.71
C ILE A 202 6.27 -1.51 -18.96
N PRO A 203 7.28 -0.96 -18.27
CA PRO A 203 7.74 0.39 -18.55
C PRO A 203 8.26 0.49 -19.99
N GLU A 204 7.92 1.62 -20.65
CA GLU A 204 8.40 1.96 -22.01
C GLU A 204 9.86 2.40 -21.99
#